data_552cd5588ecb37482d4f0f6c1f969bc7
#
_entry.id   552cd5588ecb37482d4f0f6c1f969bc7
#
_cell.length_a   1.000
_cell.length_b   1.000
_cell.length_c   1.000
_cell.angle_alpha   90.00
_cell.angle_beta   90.00
_cell.angle_gamma   90.00
#
_symmetry.space_group_name_H-M   'P 1'
#
loop_
_entity.id
_entity.type
_entity.pdbx_description
1 polymer ?
#
loop_
_entity_poly.entity_id
_entity_poly.type
_entity_poly.pdbx_seq_one_letter_code
_entity_poly.pdbx_strand_id
1 'polypeptide(L)'
;MNKTKRIVTTAAIAALYAATTLVIAPLSFGNYQFRISEVLVLLALFDPLYIGGLTLGCFIANMLGPNGIMDVIFGTIATFISVLAVYYTPKVIRNSKTALIIASLWPTIINGLIIGVMLSYLYALPLILTIFQVALGEFVVVTILGVPFINFIKPYIKKIIPNL
;
A
#
# COMPACT_ATOMS: atom_id res chain seq x y z
N MET A 1 2.42 -8.06 22.51
CA MET A 1 3.51 -7.11 22.28
C MET A 1 3.32 -5.90 23.18
N ASN A 2 4.36 -5.44 23.92
CA ASN A 2 4.23 -4.26 24.80
C ASN A 2 4.10 -2.95 23.98
N LYS A 3 3.64 -1.86 24.63
CA LYS A 3 3.35 -0.57 23.96
C LYS A 3 4.56 -0.03 23.20
N THR A 4 5.75 -0.05 23.80
CA THR A 4 6.99 0.45 23.18
C THR A 4 7.32 -0.30 21.89
N LYS A 5 7.24 -1.63 21.91
CA LYS A 5 7.52 -2.46 20.73
C LYS A 5 6.52 -2.17 19.60
N ARG A 6 5.24 -1.92 19.93
CA ARG A 6 4.22 -1.53 18.94
C ARG A 6 4.57 -0.21 18.27
N ILE A 7 4.92 0.81 19.05
CA ILE A 7 5.28 2.14 18.53
C ILE A 7 6.52 2.05 17.62
N VAL A 8 7.56 1.36 18.08
CA VAL A 8 8.80 1.17 17.30
C VAL A 8 8.52 0.46 15.97
N THR A 9 7.72 -0.61 16.00
CA THR A 9 7.36 -1.34 14.77
C THR A 9 6.55 -0.45 13.81
N THR A 10 5.56 0.30 14.31
CA THR A 10 4.77 1.24 13.49
C THR A 10 5.66 2.30 12.85
N ALA A 11 6.57 2.91 13.64
CA ALA A 11 7.50 3.92 13.14
C ALA A 11 8.48 3.35 12.10
N ALA A 12 9.00 2.14 12.34
CA ALA A 12 9.91 1.47 11.40
C ALA A 12 9.23 1.16 10.06
N ILE A 13 7.98 0.68 10.08
CA ILE A 13 7.21 0.42 8.86
C ILE A 13 6.89 1.73 8.13
N ALA A 14 6.52 2.79 8.85
CA ALA A 14 6.27 4.10 8.25
C ALA A 14 7.53 4.66 7.58
N ALA A 15 8.67 4.58 8.26
CA ALA A 15 9.95 5.03 7.72
C ALA A 15 10.37 4.21 6.49
N LEU A 16 10.21 2.88 6.53
CA LEU A 16 10.53 2.00 5.40
C LEU A 16 9.66 2.31 4.18
N TYR A 17 8.34 2.48 4.38
CA TYR A 17 7.42 2.85 3.32
C TYR A 17 7.82 4.20 2.70
N ALA A 18 7.98 5.24 3.53
CA ALA A 18 8.32 6.58 3.04
C ALA A 18 9.68 6.59 2.33
N ALA A 19 10.72 6.00 2.91
CA ALA A 19 12.05 5.93 2.31
C ALA A 19 12.02 5.21 0.95
N THR A 20 11.38 4.04 0.88
CA THR A 20 11.29 3.27 -0.38
C THR A 20 10.55 4.07 -1.46
N THR A 21 9.45 4.77 -1.11
CA THR A 21 8.72 5.63 -2.06
C THR A 21 9.58 6.76 -2.58
N LEU A 22 10.31 7.44 -1.70
CA LEU A 22 11.09 8.64 -2.04
C LEU A 22 12.39 8.32 -2.79
N VAL A 23 13.05 7.20 -2.50
CA VAL A 23 14.27 6.78 -3.22
C VAL A 23 14.01 6.59 -4.72
N ILE A 24 12.81 6.15 -5.09
CA ILE A 24 12.41 5.96 -6.48
C ILE A 24 11.27 6.93 -6.87
N ALA A 25 11.30 8.15 -6.35
CA ALA A 25 10.24 9.14 -6.53
C ALA A 25 9.76 9.32 -7.98
N PRO A 26 10.63 9.38 -9.02
CA PRO A 26 10.16 9.51 -10.40
C PRO A 26 9.24 8.37 -10.87
N LEU A 27 9.44 7.15 -10.37
CA LEU A 27 8.57 6.01 -10.65
C LEU A 27 7.34 6.00 -9.74
N SER A 28 7.54 6.34 -8.46
CA SER A 28 6.49 6.31 -7.44
C SER A 28 5.40 7.36 -7.65
N PHE A 29 5.74 8.52 -8.21
CA PHE A 29 4.82 9.64 -8.43
C PHE A 29 4.52 9.91 -9.91
N GLY A 30 5.00 9.06 -10.82
CA GLY A 30 4.68 9.11 -12.23
C GLY A 30 3.25 8.65 -12.55
N ASN A 31 2.85 8.73 -13.82
CA ASN A 31 1.47 8.40 -14.25
C ASN A 31 1.06 6.96 -13.93
N TYR A 32 2.00 6.02 -13.89
CA TYR A 32 1.75 4.61 -13.54
C TYR A 32 1.82 4.32 -12.05
N GLN A 33 2.34 5.25 -11.24
CA GLN A 33 2.45 5.11 -9.78
C GLN A 33 3.12 3.78 -9.35
N PHE A 34 4.27 3.42 -9.93
CA PHE A 34 5.03 2.21 -9.51
C PHE A 34 5.64 2.41 -8.12
N ARG A 35 4.81 2.44 -7.08
CA ARG A 35 5.22 2.58 -5.68
C ARG A 35 5.63 1.23 -5.11
N ILE A 36 6.92 0.88 -5.17
CA ILE A 36 7.43 -0.39 -4.62
C ILE A 36 7.06 -0.56 -3.14
N SER A 37 6.93 0.53 -2.38
CA SER A 37 6.44 0.52 -1.00
C SER A 37 5.05 -0.09 -0.83
N GLU A 38 4.18 -0.07 -1.85
CA GLU A 38 2.85 -0.67 -1.80
C GLU A 38 2.88 -2.21 -1.66
N VAL A 39 4.01 -2.87 -1.95
CA VAL A 39 4.22 -4.28 -1.57
C VAL A 39 3.98 -4.50 -0.08
N LEU A 40 4.35 -3.52 0.77
CA LEU A 40 4.22 -3.60 2.22
C LEU A 40 2.77 -3.55 2.70
N VAL A 41 1.80 -3.07 1.90
CA VAL A 41 0.38 -3.00 2.33
C VAL A 41 -0.18 -4.40 2.64
N LEU A 42 0.37 -5.44 2.02
CA LEU A 42 0.01 -6.82 2.29
C LEU A 42 0.42 -7.30 3.69
N LEU A 43 1.29 -6.57 4.41
CA LEU A 43 1.58 -6.86 5.83
C LEU A 43 0.35 -6.67 6.71
N ALA A 44 -0.63 -5.87 6.31
CA ALA A 44 -1.89 -5.71 7.02
C ALA A 44 -2.69 -7.03 7.13
N LEU A 45 -2.42 -8.03 6.28
CA LEU A 45 -2.96 -9.39 6.43
C LEU A 45 -2.59 -10.04 7.77
N PHE A 46 -1.48 -9.64 8.37
CA PHE A 46 -0.93 -10.31 9.55
C PHE A 46 -1.30 -9.63 10.86
N ASP A 47 -1.29 -8.30 10.93
CA ASP A 47 -1.58 -7.57 12.17
C ASP A 47 -2.15 -6.17 11.86
N PRO A 48 -3.21 -5.72 12.57
CA PRO A 48 -3.78 -4.38 12.38
C PRO A 48 -2.80 -3.25 12.72
N LEU A 49 -1.71 -3.55 13.43
CA LEU A 49 -0.63 -2.60 13.71
C LEU A 49 -0.06 -1.97 12.43
N TYR A 50 0.04 -2.77 11.36
CA TYR A 50 0.59 -2.31 10.10
C TYR A 50 -0.29 -1.27 9.41
N ILE A 51 -1.61 -1.23 9.68
CA ILE A 51 -2.52 -0.22 9.11
C ILE A 51 -2.01 1.19 9.45
N GLY A 52 -1.74 1.45 10.73
CA GLY A 52 -1.24 2.76 11.18
C GLY A 52 0.14 3.11 10.60
N GLY A 53 1.07 2.14 10.57
CA GLY A 53 2.42 2.35 10.04
C GLY A 53 2.43 2.64 8.55
N LEU A 54 1.68 1.88 7.76
CA LEU A 54 1.59 2.05 6.30
C LEU A 54 0.90 3.36 5.92
N THR A 55 -0.21 3.69 6.59
CA THR A 55 -0.92 4.96 6.36
C THR A 55 -0.04 6.17 6.72
N LEU A 56 0.65 6.12 7.86
CA LEU A 56 1.59 7.18 8.26
C LEU A 56 2.76 7.28 7.28
N GLY A 57 3.30 6.16 6.83
CA GLY A 57 4.38 6.13 5.83
C GLY A 57 3.96 6.74 4.51
N CYS A 58 2.76 6.42 4.02
CA CYS A 58 2.18 7.04 2.84
C CYS A 58 1.97 8.55 3.01
N PHE A 59 1.43 8.98 4.16
CA PHE A 59 1.26 10.40 4.48
C PHE A 59 2.59 11.15 4.40
N ILE A 60 3.65 10.63 5.05
CA ILE A 60 4.98 11.25 5.03
C ILE A 60 5.56 11.27 3.60
N ALA A 61 5.44 10.17 2.85
CA ALA A 61 5.92 10.11 1.48
C ALA A 61 5.23 11.15 0.57
N ASN A 62 3.92 11.26 0.69
CA ASN A 62 3.13 12.22 -0.10
C ASN A 62 3.38 13.68 0.32
N MET A 63 3.63 13.94 1.61
CA MET A 63 4.05 15.28 2.06
C MET A 63 5.37 15.75 1.43
N LEU A 64 6.27 14.83 1.17
CA LEU A 64 7.57 15.09 0.58
C LEU A 64 7.58 14.86 -0.94
N GLY A 65 6.48 14.39 -1.49
CA GLY A 65 6.30 14.10 -2.91
C GLY A 65 5.95 15.33 -3.75
N PRO A 66 6.03 15.21 -5.08
CA PRO A 66 5.86 16.35 -6.00
C PRO A 66 4.39 16.74 -6.26
N ASN A 67 3.42 15.89 -5.95
CA ASN A 67 2.00 16.09 -6.31
C ASN A 67 1.24 17.02 -5.33
N GLY A 68 1.91 17.51 -4.29
CA GLY A 68 1.38 18.49 -3.35
C GLY A 68 0.25 17.96 -2.45
N ILE A 69 -0.56 18.90 -1.92
CA ILE A 69 -1.56 18.62 -0.88
C ILE A 69 -2.66 17.64 -1.35
N MET A 70 -2.93 17.58 -2.64
CA MET A 70 -3.92 16.66 -3.20
C MET A 70 -3.49 15.21 -2.98
N ASP A 71 -2.21 14.87 -3.22
CA ASP A 71 -1.69 13.53 -2.99
C ASP A 71 -1.57 13.21 -1.49
N VAL A 72 -1.27 14.22 -0.66
CA VAL A 72 -1.29 14.04 0.80
C VAL A 72 -2.67 13.59 1.27
N ILE A 73 -3.73 14.21 0.78
CA ILE A 73 -5.10 13.91 1.20
C ILE A 73 -5.58 12.61 0.53
N PHE A 74 -5.68 12.61 -0.79
CA PHE A 74 -6.29 11.50 -1.52
C PHE A 74 -5.44 10.24 -1.50
N GLY A 75 -4.12 10.35 -1.60
CA GLY A 75 -3.20 9.22 -1.53
C GLY A 75 -3.19 8.55 -0.15
N THR A 76 -3.20 9.35 0.92
CA THR A 76 -3.28 8.80 2.28
C THR A 76 -4.63 8.12 2.55
N ILE A 77 -5.73 8.72 2.10
CA ILE A 77 -7.07 8.11 2.22
C ILE A 77 -7.14 6.81 1.41
N ALA A 78 -6.64 6.81 0.18
CA ALA A 78 -6.65 5.63 -0.68
C ALA A 78 -5.85 4.48 -0.06
N THR A 79 -4.64 4.75 0.43
CA THR A 79 -3.82 3.75 1.14
C THR A 79 -4.52 3.27 2.41
N PHE A 80 -5.09 4.16 3.22
CA PHE A 80 -5.81 3.77 4.43
C PHE A 80 -6.98 2.82 4.14
N ILE A 81 -7.82 3.15 3.15
CA ILE A 81 -8.95 2.29 2.75
C ILE A 81 -8.42 0.95 2.20
N SER A 82 -7.36 0.98 1.38
CA SER A 82 -6.74 -0.22 0.82
C SER A 82 -6.23 -1.16 1.91
N VAL A 83 -5.47 -0.66 2.88
CA VAL A 83 -4.92 -1.50 3.96
C VAL A 83 -6.00 -2.02 4.90
N LEU A 84 -7.10 -1.28 5.11
CA LEU A 84 -8.27 -1.78 5.83
C LEU A 84 -8.91 -2.94 5.07
N ALA A 85 -9.14 -2.80 3.77
CA ALA A 85 -9.73 -3.86 2.94
C ALA A 85 -8.82 -5.10 2.92
N VAL A 86 -7.50 -4.93 2.80
CA VAL A 86 -6.50 -6.01 2.92
C VAL A 86 -6.64 -6.72 4.26
N TYR A 87 -6.68 -5.99 5.38
CA TYR A 87 -6.80 -6.55 6.73
C TYR A 87 -8.09 -7.35 6.94
N TYR A 88 -9.22 -6.90 6.38
CA TYR A 88 -10.50 -7.59 6.55
C TYR A 88 -10.70 -8.77 5.60
N THR A 89 -9.96 -8.85 4.51
CA THR A 89 -10.10 -9.92 3.50
C THR A 89 -10.02 -11.33 4.09
N PRO A 90 -9.02 -11.72 4.92
CA PRO A 90 -8.94 -13.08 5.46
C PRO A 90 -10.03 -13.39 6.50
N LYS A 91 -10.74 -12.39 7.03
CA LYS A 91 -11.86 -12.60 7.94
C LYS A 91 -13.12 -13.08 7.21
N VAL A 92 -13.24 -12.74 5.92
CA VAL A 92 -14.34 -13.15 5.05
C VAL A 92 -13.95 -14.38 4.23
N ILE A 93 -12.72 -14.42 3.72
CA ILE A 93 -12.22 -15.47 2.83
C ILE A 93 -11.29 -16.38 3.61
N ARG A 94 -11.77 -17.57 3.98
CA ARG A 94 -11.04 -18.54 4.81
C ARG A 94 -9.84 -19.19 4.09
N ASN A 95 -9.90 -19.31 2.76
CA ASN A 95 -8.78 -19.87 1.99
C ASN A 95 -7.63 -18.86 1.92
N SER A 96 -6.52 -19.18 2.58
CA SER A 96 -5.35 -18.30 2.70
C SER A 96 -4.74 -17.88 1.35
N LYS A 97 -4.71 -18.76 0.34
CA LYS A 97 -4.17 -18.42 -0.98
C LYS A 97 -5.11 -17.47 -1.73
N THR A 98 -6.40 -17.76 -1.74
CA THR A 98 -7.43 -16.91 -2.35
C THR A 98 -7.50 -15.55 -1.65
N ALA A 99 -7.45 -15.54 -0.31
CA ALA A 99 -7.45 -14.30 0.47
C ALA A 99 -6.26 -13.40 0.13
N LEU A 100 -5.05 -13.95 -0.05
CA LEU A 100 -3.87 -13.18 -0.42
C LEU A 100 -4.03 -12.55 -1.81
N ILE A 101 -4.52 -13.31 -2.80
CA ILE A 101 -4.73 -12.79 -4.16
C ILE A 101 -5.80 -11.70 -4.16
N ILE A 102 -6.95 -11.91 -3.51
CA ILE A 102 -8.03 -10.91 -3.44
C ILE A 102 -7.57 -9.68 -2.66
N ALA A 103 -6.84 -9.86 -1.57
CA ALA A 103 -6.28 -8.74 -0.81
C ALA A 103 -5.33 -7.88 -1.65
N SER A 104 -4.52 -8.48 -2.53
CA SER A 104 -3.62 -7.74 -3.41
C SER A 104 -4.32 -6.91 -4.49
N LEU A 105 -5.58 -7.18 -4.78
CA LEU A 105 -6.36 -6.44 -5.76
C LEU A 105 -7.00 -5.16 -5.18
N TRP A 106 -7.13 -5.04 -3.85
CA TRP A 106 -7.73 -3.84 -3.25
C TRP A 106 -6.95 -2.56 -3.55
N PRO A 107 -5.61 -2.50 -3.39
CA PRO A 107 -4.84 -1.33 -3.79
C PRO A 107 -4.99 -1.01 -5.28
N THR A 108 -5.00 -2.02 -6.14
CA THR A 108 -5.23 -1.85 -7.58
C THR A 108 -6.53 -1.11 -7.88
N ILE A 109 -7.63 -1.51 -7.24
CA ILE A 109 -8.96 -0.93 -7.47
C ILE A 109 -9.05 0.46 -6.82
N ILE A 110 -8.67 0.57 -5.54
CA ILE A 110 -8.88 1.77 -4.74
C ILE A 110 -7.95 2.89 -5.20
N ASN A 111 -6.64 2.63 -5.35
CA ASN A 111 -5.68 3.61 -5.85
C ASN A 111 -5.95 3.93 -7.32
N GLY A 112 -6.26 2.92 -8.15
CA GLY A 112 -6.65 3.14 -9.54
C GLY A 112 -7.76 4.17 -9.67
N LEU A 113 -8.82 4.04 -8.88
CA LEU A 113 -9.94 4.97 -8.89
C LEU A 113 -9.58 6.32 -8.26
N ILE A 114 -9.12 6.34 -7.01
CA ILE A 114 -8.93 7.58 -6.25
C ILE A 114 -7.75 8.39 -6.82
N ILE A 115 -6.60 7.77 -6.98
CA ILE A 115 -5.40 8.45 -7.49
C ILE A 115 -5.51 8.70 -8.99
N GLY A 116 -6.09 7.78 -9.77
CA GLY A 116 -6.32 7.99 -11.19
C GLY A 116 -7.20 9.21 -11.47
N VAL A 117 -8.29 9.39 -10.70
CA VAL A 117 -9.15 10.58 -10.78
C VAL A 117 -8.38 11.83 -10.33
N MET A 118 -7.65 11.76 -9.22
CA MET A 118 -6.86 12.87 -8.70
C MET A 118 -5.81 13.35 -9.72
N LEU A 119 -5.03 12.44 -10.29
CA LEU A 119 -4.00 12.79 -11.29
C LEU A 119 -4.60 13.32 -12.59
N SER A 120 -5.71 12.73 -13.04
CA SER A 120 -6.46 13.24 -14.20
C SER A 120 -6.87 14.70 -14.00
N TYR A 121 -7.40 15.03 -12.83
CA TYR A 121 -7.77 16.41 -12.48
C TYR A 121 -6.55 17.32 -12.35
N LEU A 122 -5.50 16.88 -11.64
CA LEU A 122 -4.32 17.69 -11.34
C LEU A 122 -3.51 18.05 -12.58
N TYR A 123 -3.40 17.12 -13.53
CA TYR A 123 -2.55 17.25 -14.72
C TYR A 123 -3.34 17.35 -16.04
N ALA A 124 -4.68 17.51 -15.98
CA ALA A 124 -5.57 17.54 -17.14
C ALA A 124 -5.39 16.34 -18.09
N LEU A 125 -5.19 15.13 -17.52
CA LEU A 125 -4.98 13.89 -18.28
C LEU A 125 -6.32 13.21 -18.63
N PRO A 126 -6.37 12.36 -19.68
CA PRO A 126 -7.55 11.58 -20.01
C PRO A 126 -7.94 10.63 -18.86
N LEU A 127 -9.12 10.79 -18.28
CA LEU A 127 -9.57 10.13 -17.05
C LEU A 127 -9.43 8.61 -17.09
N ILE A 128 -10.03 7.97 -18.09
CA ILE A 128 -10.06 6.49 -18.18
C ILE A 128 -8.64 5.92 -18.34
N LEU A 129 -7.82 6.57 -19.18
CA LEU A 129 -6.44 6.15 -19.38
C LEU A 129 -5.63 6.27 -18.09
N THR A 130 -5.79 7.37 -17.36
CA THR A 130 -5.06 7.62 -16.10
C THR A 130 -5.46 6.62 -15.02
N ILE A 131 -6.75 6.32 -14.86
CA ILE A 131 -7.24 5.28 -13.95
C ILE A 131 -6.60 3.93 -14.30
N PHE A 132 -6.59 3.55 -15.58
CA PHE A 132 -6.00 2.30 -16.03
C PHE A 132 -4.48 2.25 -15.78
N GLN A 133 -3.75 3.34 -16.04
CA GLN A 133 -2.31 3.42 -15.80
C GLN A 133 -1.96 3.22 -14.33
N VAL A 134 -2.65 3.93 -13.43
CA VAL A 134 -2.45 3.78 -11.98
C VAL A 134 -2.80 2.36 -11.53
N ALA A 135 -3.96 1.83 -11.95
CA ALA A 135 -4.36 0.47 -11.63
C ALA A 135 -3.35 -0.58 -12.13
N LEU A 136 -2.78 -0.38 -13.32
CA LEU A 136 -1.75 -1.28 -13.87
C LEU A 136 -0.47 -1.24 -13.01
N GLY A 137 -0.02 -0.06 -12.62
CA GLY A 137 1.15 0.10 -11.76
C GLY A 137 0.97 -0.61 -10.40
N GLU A 138 -0.17 -0.37 -9.76
CA GLU A 138 -0.55 -1.03 -8.50
C GLU A 138 -0.66 -2.56 -8.65
N PHE A 139 -1.29 -3.03 -9.73
CA PHE A 139 -1.41 -4.47 -10.01
C PHE A 139 -0.03 -5.13 -10.14
N VAL A 140 0.89 -4.51 -10.89
CA VAL A 140 2.26 -5.02 -11.04
C VAL A 140 2.97 -5.06 -9.70
N VAL A 141 2.91 -3.97 -8.94
CA VAL A 141 3.65 -3.87 -7.68
C VAL A 141 3.04 -4.77 -6.59
N VAL A 142 1.74 -4.68 -6.36
CA VAL A 142 1.12 -5.36 -5.21
C VAL A 142 0.76 -6.80 -5.52
N THR A 143 0.28 -7.10 -6.74
CA THR A 143 -0.12 -8.45 -7.07
C THR A 143 1.04 -9.26 -7.63
N ILE A 144 1.72 -8.78 -8.70
CA ILE A 144 2.77 -9.56 -9.35
C ILE A 144 4.03 -9.65 -8.48
N LEU A 145 4.47 -8.55 -7.85
CA LEU A 145 5.67 -8.55 -7.01
C LEU A 145 5.34 -8.84 -5.54
N GLY A 146 4.25 -8.26 -5.00
CA GLY A 146 3.91 -8.34 -3.59
C GLY A 146 3.45 -9.72 -3.14
N VAL A 147 2.64 -10.44 -3.93
CA VAL A 147 2.16 -11.78 -3.56
C VAL A 147 3.31 -12.79 -3.42
N PRO A 148 4.27 -12.91 -4.36
CA PRO A 148 5.45 -13.75 -4.15
C PRO A 148 6.30 -13.30 -2.95
N PHE A 149 6.51 -11.99 -2.79
CA PHE A 149 7.28 -11.43 -1.68
C PHE A 149 6.68 -11.80 -0.32
N ILE A 150 5.36 -11.65 -0.14
CA ILE A 150 4.67 -12.05 1.09
C ILE A 150 4.78 -13.54 1.34
N ASN A 151 4.64 -14.38 0.32
CA ASN A 151 4.82 -15.82 0.48
C ASN A 151 6.24 -16.17 0.94
N PHE A 152 7.25 -15.45 0.45
CA PHE A 152 8.64 -15.62 0.86
C PHE A 152 8.89 -15.20 2.31
N ILE A 153 8.35 -14.05 2.75
CA ILE A 153 8.60 -13.53 4.11
C ILE A 153 7.66 -14.12 5.19
N LYS A 154 6.54 -14.72 4.80
CA LYS A 154 5.53 -15.29 5.72
C LYS A 154 6.12 -16.21 6.82
N PRO A 155 7.04 -17.15 6.54
CA PRO A 155 7.65 -17.99 7.56
C PRO A 155 8.48 -17.20 8.58
N TYR A 156 9.10 -16.09 8.17
CA TYR A 156 9.87 -15.21 9.05
C TYR A 156 8.96 -14.37 9.95
N ILE A 157 7.85 -13.84 9.39
CA ILE A 157 6.85 -13.09 10.17
C ILE A 157 6.24 -13.96 11.26
N LYS A 158 5.90 -15.23 10.97
CA LYS A 158 5.37 -16.18 11.96
C LYS A 158 6.33 -16.48 13.11
N LYS A 159 7.64 -16.39 12.90
CA LYS A 159 8.64 -16.52 13.99
C LYS A 159 8.64 -15.30 14.92
N ILE A 160 8.34 -14.11 14.39
CA ILE A 160 8.33 -12.85 15.14
C ILE A 160 6.99 -12.65 15.87
N ILE A 161 5.90 -13.09 15.26
CA ILE A 161 4.52 -13.02 15.79
C ILE A 161 3.93 -14.43 15.81
N PRO A 162 4.18 -15.21 16.90
CA PRO A 162 3.80 -16.64 16.96
C PRO A 162 2.29 -16.92 16.93
N ASN A 163 1.48 -15.89 17.19
CA ASN A 163 0.01 -16.00 17.30
C ASN A 163 -0.73 -15.64 15.97
N LEU A 164 -0.04 -15.71 14.84
CA LEU A 164 -0.61 -15.53 13.50
C LEU A 164 -1.17 -16.82 12.91
#